data_c28d1cf320debd67cec816981b102549
#
_entry.id   c28d1cf320debd67cec816981b102549
#
_cell.length_a   1.000
_cell.length_b   1.000
_cell.length_c   1.000
_cell.angle_alpha   90.00
_cell.angle_beta   90.00
_cell.angle_gamma   90.00
#
_symmetry.space_group_name_H-M   'P 1'
#
loop_
_entity.id
_entity.type
_entity.pdbx_description
1 polymer ?
#
loop_
_entity_poly.entity_id
_entity_poly.type
_entity_poly.pdbx_seq_one_letter_code
_entity_poly.pdbx_strand_id
1 'polypeptide(L)'
;RPRLALLDDRVPQQHGVSKLERDRDLAQGARALLSRHHQTSEPEGRDRAVACAKALRALLVRERESVHLRGERDEQAVFGDAARKAREAVQRKTPLSGAGLPGKLADCSSRDRSIAEIFFVEGDSAGGTAKQGRDRNFQAIMPLRGKILNIEKAQEHRMWENEEIKNMFTALGVTIGTEEDSKALNLEKLRYDKIIIMTDADVDGSHIATLMLTFFFRKMKELIENGHVYIATPPLFLVKKGQQERYCWTEKERDEITAEMGKGVHVQRYKGLGEMNSHQLWETTMNPDTRILRKVTIDNAAEADRVFSMLMGDEVPPRREFIEKHAHYANIDA
;
A
#
# COMPACT_ATOMS: atom_id res chain seq x y z
N ARG A 1 -5.81 60.67 44.73
CA ARG A 1 -5.86 59.26 44.46
C ARG A 1 -5.85 59.10 42.95
N PRO A 2 -4.79 58.58 42.30
CA PRO A 2 -4.77 58.34 40.87
C PRO A 2 -5.35 56.97 40.52
N ARG A 3 -6.08 56.91 39.41
CA ARG A 3 -6.59 55.69 38.80
C ARG A 3 -5.50 55.00 38.02
N LEU A 4 -5.27 53.71 38.28
CA LEU A 4 -4.45 52.85 37.46
C LEU A 4 -5.19 52.57 36.14
N ALA A 5 -4.53 52.81 35.01
CA ALA A 5 -4.93 52.36 33.68
C ALA A 5 -4.45 50.92 33.48
N LEU A 6 -5.37 50.04 33.15
CA LEU A 6 -5.07 48.66 32.71
C LEU A 6 -4.59 48.71 31.26
N LEU A 7 -3.37 48.25 31.03
CA LEU A 7 -2.82 48.00 29.70
C LEU A 7 -3.43 46.71 29.15
N ASP A 8 -4.07 46.83 28.00
CA ASP A 8 -4.69 45.77 27.22
C ASP A 8 -3.59 45.12 26.36
N ASP A 9 -3.02 44.00 26.83
CA ASP A 9 -2.06 43.18 26.08
C ASP A 9 -2.80 42.31 25.05
N ARG A 10 -3.07 42.88 23.87
CA ARG A 10 -3.48 42.11 22.70
C ARG A 10 -2.27 41.49 22.04
N VAL A 11 -2.04 40.22 22.32
CA VAL A 11 -1.16 39.38 21.54
C VAL A 11 -1.80 39.16 20.15
N PRO A 12 -1.10 39.41 19.03
CA PRO A 12 -1.63 39.13 17.69
C PRO A 12 -1.76 37.62 17.51
N GLN A 13 -2.99 37.15 17.32
CA GLN A 13 -3.22 35.78 16.84
C GLN A 13 -2.65 35.64 15.41
N GLN A 14 -1.54 34.95 15.29
CA GLN A 14 -1.08 34.47 13.99
C GLN A 14 -2.09 33.47 13.46
N HIS A 15 -2.78 33.84 12.39
CA HIS A 15 -3.64 32.94 11.63
C HIS A 15 -2.80 31.78 11.11
N GLY A 16 -2.92 30.63 11.75
CA GLY A 16 -2.29 29.40 11.30
C GLY A 16 -2.92 28.94 10.00
N VAL A 17 -2.13 28.96 8.94
CA VAL A 17 -2.45 28.33 7.67
C VAL A 17 -2.86 26.88 7.93
N SER A 18 -4.00 26.46 7.41
CA SER A 18 -4.55 25.13 7.68
C SER A 18 -3.58 24.03 7.20
N LYS A 19 -3.59 22.88 7.88
CA LYS A 19 -2.74 21.75 7.56
C LYS A 19 -2.94 21.28 6.10
N LEU A 20 -4.17 21.42 5.59
CA LEU A 20 -4.56 21.12 4.20
C LEU A 20 -3.92 22.06 3.16
N GLU A 21 -3.74 23.34 3.49
CA GLU A 21 -3.08 24.31 2.63
C GLU A 21 -1.58 24.05 2.57
N ARG A 22 -0.94 23.71 3.69
CA ARG A 22 0.48 23.32 3.73
C ARG A 22 0.77 22.04 2.93
N ASP A 23 -0.11 21.05 2.99
CA ASP A 23 0.05 19.81 2.22
C ASP A 23 -0.18 20.04 0.72
N ARG A 24 -1.03 21.00 0.34
CA ARG A 24 -1.25 21.43 -1.05
C ARG A 24 -0.05 22.19 -1.60
N ASP A 25 0.52 23.09 -0.83
CA ASP A 25 1.70 23.89 -1.23
C ASP A 25 2.95 23.00 -1.35
N LEU A 26 3.08 21.97 -0.50
CA LEU A 26 4.17 20.99 -0.60
C LEU A 26 4.02 20.09 -1.85
N ALA A 27 2.82 19.71 -2.21
CA ALA A 27 2.55 18.94 -3.44
C ALA A 27 2.79 19.80 -4.70
N GLN A 28 2.44 21.08 -4.67
CA GLN A 28 2.70 22.02 -5.76
C GLN A 28 4.19 22.38 -5.86
N GLY A 29 4.88 22.55 -4.73
CA GLY A 29 6.33 22.80 -4.68
C GLY A 29 7.14 21.63 -5.24
N ALA A 30 6.75 20.39 -4.92
CA ALA A 30 7.35 19.18 -5.47
C ALA A 30 7.15 19.07 -6.99
N ARG A 31 5.94 19.40 -7.49
CA ARG A 31 5.66 19.46 -8.94
C ARG A 31 6.46 20.54 -9.67
N ALA A 32 6.64 21.72 -9.07
CA ALA A 32 7.39 22.81 -9.66
C ALA A 32 8.91 22.56 -9.70
N LEU A 33 9.46 21.83 -8.72
CA LEU A 33 10.89 21.42 -8.72
C LEU A 33 11.15 20.32 -9.75
N LEU A 34 10.21 19.41 -9.93
CA LEU A 34 10.31 18.32 -10.90
C LEU A 34 10.19 18.79 -12.36
N SER A 35 9.37 19.84 -12.62
CA SER A 35 9.22 20.42 -13.97
C SER A 35 10.45 21.22 -14.46
N ARG A 36 11.34 21.63 -13.56
CA ARG A 36 12.58 22.38 -13.94
C ARG A 36 13.75 21.48 -14.37
N HIS A 37 13.68 20.16 -14.16
CA HIS A 37 14.75 19.21 -14.51
C HIS A 37 14.51 18.44 -15.81
N HIS A 38 13.53 18.82 -16.61
CA HIS A 38 13.11 18.10 -17.83
C HIS A 38 13.88 18.49 -19.11
N GLN A 39 15.15 18.91 -19.03
CA GLN A 39 15.94 19.25 -20.23
C GLN A 39 17.28 18.51 -20.32
N THR A 40 17.32 17.19 -20.09
CA THR A 40 18.43 16.36 -20.59
C THR A 40 17.93 14.96 -20.91
N SER A 41 18.02 14.63 -22.19
CA SER A 41 17.73 13.32 -22.78
C SER A 41 18.86 12.33 -22.47
N GLU A 42 18.52 11.11 -21.98
CA GLU A 42 19.17 9.85 -22.36
C GLU A 42 18.49 8.61 -21.69
N PRO A 43 18.64 7.40 -22.28
CA PRO A 43 17.68 6.32 -22.16
C PRO A 43 18.09 5.21 -21.16
N GLU A 44 17.59 5.24 -19.94
CA GLU A 44 17.69 4.11 -18.98
C GLU A 44 16.44 4.00 -18.09
N GLY A 45 15.36 3.55 -18.71
CA GLY A 45 14.02 3.49 -18.10
C GLY A 45 13.64 2.23 -17.33
N ARG A 46 14.57 1.26 -17.13
CA ARG A 46 14.23 -0.06 -16.59
C ARG A 46 14.34 -0.26 -15.09
N ASP A 47 15.18 0.52 -14.44
CA ASP A 47 15.56 0.24 -13.06
C ASP A 47 14.79 1.01 -11.98
N ARG A 48 13.81 1.80 -12.33
CA ARG A 48 13.34 2.90 -11.46
C ARG A 48 12.14 2.56 -10.60
N ALA A 49 11.14 1.81 -11.05
CA ALA A 49 10.15 1.21 -10.16
C ALA A 49 10.74 0.00 -9.42
N VAL A 50 11.64 -0.72 -10.11
CA VAL A 50 12.54 -1.72 -9.51
C VAL A 50 13.56 -1.04 -8.60
N ALA A 51 13.98 0.22 -8.81
CA ALA A 51 14.89 0.93 -7.95
C ALA A 51 14.19 1.57 -6.74
N CYS A 52 12.93 1.99 -6.81
CA CYS A 52 12.17 2.30 -5.60
C CYS A 52 11.88 1.02 -4.79
N ALA A 53 11.55 -0.08 -5.45
CA ALA A 53 11.45 -1.39 -4.82
C ALA A 53 12.83 -2.00 -4.48
N LYS A 54 13.90 -1.70 -5.25
CA LYS A 54 15.29 -2.07 -4.92
C LYS A 54 15.93 -1.11 -3.93
N ALA A 55 15.61 0.18 -3.92
CA ALA A 55 16.00 1.10 -2.83
C ALA A 55 15.26 0.76 -1.53
N LEU A 56 13.97 0.43 -1.57
CA LEU A 56 13.29 -0.24 -0.45
C LEU A 56 13.94 -1.61 -0.11
N ARG A 57 14.39 -2.37 -1.10
CA ARG A 57 15.05 -3.67 -0.90
C ARG A 57 16.50 -3.55 -0.48
N ALA A 58 17.27 -2.58 -0.98
CA ALA A 58 18.66 -2.34 -0.61
C ALA A 58 18.79 -1.61 0.74
N LEU A 59 17.77 -0.81 1.12
CA LEU A 59 17.65 -0.22 2.45
C LEU A 59 17.22 -1.26 3.51
N LEU A 60 16.72 -2.42 3.10
CA LEU A 60 16.36 -3.53 4.00
C LEU A 60 17.53 -4.50 4.26
N VAL A 61 18.72 -4.29 3.67
CA VAL A 61 19.89 -5.17 3.79
C VAL A 61 21.12 -4.39 4.24
N ARG A 62 21.22 -4.00 5.50
CA ARG A 62 22.49 -3.89 6.26
C ARG A 62 22.32 -3.39 7.70
N GLU A 63 22.90 -4.21 8.58
CA GLU A 63 23.48 -4.00 9.93
C GLU A 63 22.58 -3.75 11.14
N ARG A 64 22.79 -4.65 12.12
CA ARG A 64 22.30 -4.66 13.50
C ARG A 64 23.05 -3.65 14.36
N GLU A 65 22.34 -2.87 15.14
CA GLU A 65 22.72 -2.59 16.54
C GLU A 65 21.53 -2.05 17.34
N SER A 66 21.48 -2.45 18.60
CA SER A 66 20.41 -2.24 19.56
C SER A 66 20.52 -0.89 20.27
N VAL A 67 19.42 -0.14 20.39
CA VAL A 67 19.28 0.97 21.35
C VAL A 67 17.98 0.85 22.13
N HIS A 68 18.15 0.83 23.44
CA HIS A 68 17.10 0.86 24.47
C HIS A 68 16.51 2.26 24.61
N LEU A 69 15.21 2.39 24.58
CA LEU A 69 14.51 3.61 24.97
C LEU A 69 13.58 3.36 26.15
N ARG A 70 13.81 4.15 27.21
CA ARG A 70 12.91 4.31 28.36
C ARG A 70 12.11 5.59 28.21
N GLY A 71 10.87 5.52 28.62
CA GLY A 71 10.09 6.69 29.07
C GLY A 71 8.87 6.97 28.24
N GLU A 72 7.71 6.67 28.80
CA GLU A 72 6.44 7.38 28.68
C GLU A 72 5.35 6.47 29.26
N ARG A 73 5.02 6.65 30.55
CA ARG A 73 4.08 5.75 31.25
C ARG A 73 2.70 6.33 31.53
N ASP A 74 2.45 7.60 31.39
CA ASP A 74 1.23 8.23 31.96
C ASP A 74 0.16 8.65 30.96
N GLU A 75 0.45 8.77 29.67
CA GLU A 75 -0.59 8.97 28.64
C GLU A 75 -1.25 7.66 28.13
N GLN A 76 -0.65 6.52 28.42
CA GLN A 76 -1.11 5.21 27.94
C GLN A 76 -2.38 4.69 28.60
N ALA A 77 -2.75 5.14 29.78
CA ALA A 77 -3.87 4.57 30.53
C ALA A 77 -5.25 4.96 29.99
N VAL A 78 -5.44 6.18 29.52
CA VAL A 78 -6.74 6.65 28.98
C VAL A 78 -6.96 6.17 27.55
N PHE A 79 -5.91 6.10 26.74
CA PHE A 79 -5.98 5.62 25.35
C PHE A 79 -6.07 4.10 25.27
N GLY A 80 -5.55 3.36 26.24
CA GLY A 80 -5.58 1.90 26.29
C GLY A 80 -7.00 1.32 26.34
N ASP A 81 -7.93 1.97 27.02
CA ASP A 81 -9.31 1.49 27.18
C ASP A 81 -10.14 1.64 25.90
N ALA A 82 -9.97 2.72 25.15
CA ALA A 82 -10.67 2.92 23.87
C ALA A 82 -10.15 1.94 22.82
N ALA A 83 -8.81 1.75 22.74
CA ALA A 83 -8.19 0.80 21.86
C ALA A 83 -8.56 -0.66 22.22
N ARG A 84 -8.62 -0.98 23.53
CA ARG A 84 -9.08 -2.29 23.99
C ARG A 84 -10.53 -2.57 23.62
N LYS A 85 -11.45 -1.63 23.83
CA LYS A 85 -12.87 -1.77 23.46
C LYS A 85 -13.04 -1.92 21.94
N ALA A 86 -12.26 -1.19 21.14
CA ALA A 86 -12.29 -1.33 19.69
C ALA A 86 -11.74 -2.70 19.23
N ARG A 87 -10.64 -3.19 19.82
CA ARG A 87 -10.11 -4.54 19.61
C ARG A 87 -11.14 -5.61 19.97
N GLU A 88 -11.76 -5.51 21.15
CA GLU A 88 -12.81 -6.41 21.57
C GLU A 88 -14.03 -6.40 20.64
N ALA A 89 -14.39 -5.25 20.08
CA ALA A 89 -15.47 -5.15 19.09
C ALA A 89 -15.15 -5.87 17.79
N VAL A 90 -13.88 -5.85 17.34
CA VAL A 90 -13.40 -6.64 16.18
C VAL A 90 -13.38 -8.13 16.51
N GLN A 91 -12.91 -8.51 17.71
CA GLN A 91 -12.87 -9.92 18.17
C GLN A 91 -14.26 -10.54 18.36
N ARG A 92 -15.25 -9.76 18.83
CA ARG A 92 -16.62 -10.27 19.07
C ARG A 92 -17.40 -10.57 17.78
N LYS A 93 -16.99 -10.00 16.65
CA LYS A 93 -17.56 -10.35 15.33
C LYS A 93 -16.89 -11.61 14.80
N THR A 94 -17.20 -12.74 15.41
CA THR A 94 -16.64 -14.03 15.01
C THR A 94 -17.06 -14.40 13.58
N PRO A 95 -16.15 -14.82 12.68
CA PRO A 95 -16.45 -15.13 11.29
C PRO A 95 -17.28 -16.42 11.08
N LEU A 96 -17.73 -17.08 12.14
CA LEU A 96 -18.36 -18.40 12.07
C LEU A 96 -19.82 -18.41 11.56
N SER A 97 -20.45 -17.26 11.47
CA SER A 97 -21.77 -17.15 10.82
C SER A 97 -21.59 -16.22 9.62
N GLY A 98 -21.98 -16.62 8.42
CA GLY A 98 -21.86 -15.88 7.16
C GLY A 98 -22.41 -14.43 7.16
N ALA A 99 -22.88 -13.96 8.30
CA ALA A 99 -23.34 -12.60 8.59
C ALA A 99 -22.23 -11.62 9.02
N GLY A 100 -20.96 -12.04 9.12
CA GLY A 100 -19.84 -11.26 9.67
C GLY A 100 -18.79 -10.77 8.68
N LEU A 101 -18.80 -11.26 7.43
CA LEU A 101 -17.82 -10.84 6.43
C LEU A 101 -18.13 -9.44 5.88
N PRO A 102 -17.09 -8.67 5.46
CA PRO A 102 -17.31 -7.37 4.85
C PRO A 102 -18.19 -7.47 3.61
N GLY A 103 -19.22 -6.62 3.50
CA GLY A 103 -20.16 -6.66 2.37
C GLY A 103 -19.52 -6.43 1.00
N LYS A 104 -18.32 -5.86 0.96
CA LYS A 104 -17.53 -5.67 -0.26
C LYS A 104 -16.71 -6.91 -0.67
N LEU A 105 -16.44 -7.82 0.25
CA LEU A 105 -15.64 -9.01 -0.02
C LEU A 105 -16.41 -9.94 -0.96
N ALA A 106 -15.86 -10.17 -2.14
CA ALA A 106 -16.27 -11.28 -2.98
C ALA A 106 -15.40 -12.49 -2.63
N ASP A 107 -15.87 -13.32 -1.70
CA ASP A 107 -15.14 -14.48 -1.18
C ASP A 107 -14.98 -15.60 -2.20
N CYS A 108 -14.06 -16.52 -1.97
CA CYS A 108 -13.92 -17.76 -2.72
C CYS A 108 -14.76 -18.89 -2.10
N SER A 109 -15.01 -19.95 -2.89
CA SER A 109 -15.80 -21.09 -2.46
C SER A 109 -15.01 -22.08 -1.61
N SER A 110 -13.71 -22.21 -1.86
CA SER A 110 -12.83 -23.11 -1.12
C SER A 110 -12.68 -22.68 0.33
N ARG A 111 -12.71 -23.65 1.22
CA ARG A 111 -12.34 -23.49 2.63
C ARG A 111 -10.91 -23.97 2.92
N ASP A 112 -10.26 -24.55 1.91
CA ASP A 112 -8.86 -24.95 2.01
C ASP A 112 -7.97 -23.72 1.88
N ARG A 113 -7.41 -23.31 3.01
CA ARG A 113 -6.49 -22.18 3.09
C ARG A 113 -5.28 -22.33 2.16
N SER A 114 -4.78 -23.55 2.00
CA SER A 114 -3.52 -23.79 1.26
C SER A 114 -3.57 -23.39 -0.20
N ILE A 115 -4.77 -23.37 -0.79
CA ILE A 115 -4.99 -22.93 -2.19
C ILE A 115 -5.66 -21.56 -2.27
N ALA A 116 -6.30 -21.09 -1.19
CA ALA A 116 -7.07 -19.86 -1.21
C ALA A 116 -6.17 -18.62 -1.21
N GLU A 117 -6.54 -17.63 -2.00
CA GLU A 117 -5.83 -16.35 -2.09
C GLU A 117 -6.81 -15.19 -2.14
N ILE A 118 -6.39 -14.03 -1.60
CA ILE A 118 -7.16 -12.80 -1.60
C ILE A 118 -6.41 -11.70 -2.31
N PHE A 119 -7.11 -10.96 -3.19
CA PHE A 119 -6.60 -9.76 -3.85
C PHE A 119 -7.22 -8.52 -3.20
N PHE A 120 -6.38 -7.65 -2.67
CA PHE A 120 -6.73 -6.28 -2.32
C PHE A 120 -6.56 -5.42 -3.56
N VAL A 121 -7.68 -4.91 -4.10
CA VAL A 121 -7.72 -4.25 -5.40
C VAL A 121 -8.05 -2.77 -5.22
N GLU A 122 -7.36 -1.91 -5.95
CA GLU A 122 -7.62 -0.47 -5.93
C GLU A 122 -8.96 -0.13 -6.61
N GLY A 123 -9.89 0.39 -5.81
CA GLY A 123 -11.17 0.91 -6.27
C GLY A 123 -12.21 -0.14 -6.69
N ASP A 124 -13.43 0.33 -6.84
CA ASP A 124 -14.57 -0.53 -7.19
C ASP A 124 -14.58 -0.95 -8.67
N SER A 125 -14.02 -0.11 -9.57
CA SER A 125 -13.96 -0.39 -11.02
C SER A 125 -13.06 -1.61 -11.29
N ALA A 126 -11.79 -1.53 -10.89
CA ALA A 126 -10.85 -2.64 -11.04
C ALA A 126 -11.29 -3.86 -10.21
N GLY A 127 -11.87 -3.63 -9.02
CA GLY A 127 -12.50 -4.67 -8.22
C GLY A 127 -13.64 -5.40 -8.94
N GLY A 128 -14.46 -4.69 -9.73
CA GLY A 128 -15.50 -5.25 -10.59
C GLY A 128 -14.93 -6.16 -11.68
N THR A 129 -13.92 -5.69 -12.40
CA THR A 129 -13.21 -6.44 -13.44
C THR A 129 -12.55 -7.69 -12.85
N ALA A 130 -11.87 -7.56 -11.71
CA ALA A 130 -11.23 -8.67 -11.01
C ALA A 130 -12.27 -9.72 -10.54
N LYS A 131 -13.43 -9.29 -10.02
CA LYS A 131 -14.51 -10.20 -9.63
C LYS A 131 -15.06 -11.02 -10.79
N GLN A 132 -15.07 -10.46 -12.00
CA GLN A 132 -15.50 -11.15 -13.21
C GLN A 132 -14.45 -12.13 -13.72
N GLY A 133 -13.16 -11.74 -13.70
CA GLY A 133 -12.04 -12.50 -14.24
C GLY A 133 -11.52 -13.62 -13.35
N ARG A 134 -11.73 -13.55 -12.04
CA ARG A 134 -11.16 -14.48 -11.05
C ARG A 134 -11.64 -15.91 -11.18
N ASP A 135 -10.86 -16.86 -10.72
CA ASP A 135 -11.37 -18.18 -10.36
C ASP A 135 -12.06 -18.13 -8.98
N ARG A 136 -13.40 -18.27 -9.00
CA ARG A 136 -14.22 -18.20 -7.78
C ARG A 136 -13.98 -19.36 -6.79
N ASN A 137 -13.34 -20.42 -7.24
CA ASN A 137 -13.07 -21.55 -6.36
C ASN A 137 -12.06 -21.17 -5.28
N PHE A 138 -10.99 -20.49 -5.63
CA PHE A 138 -9.90 -20.20 -4.70
C PHE A 138 -9.49 -18.73 -4.59
N GLN A 139 -9.99 -17.83 -5.45
CA GLN A 139 -9.65 -16.40 -5.42
C GLN A 139 -10.76 -15.55 -4.81
N ALA A 140 -10.44 -14.78 -3.79
CA ALA A 140 -11.28 -13.75 -3.20
C ALA A 140 -10.83 -12.35 -3.64
N ILE A 141 -11.78 -11.41 -3.80
CA ILE A 141 -11.52 -10.02 -4.15
C ILE A 141 -12.07 -9.10 -3.09
N MET A 142 -11.21 -8.21 -2.59
CA MET A 142 -11.55 -7.14 -1.64
C MET A 142 -11.21 -5.78 -2.24
N PRO A 143 -12.17 -5.03 -2.80
CA PRO A 143 -11.92 -3.68 -3.28
C PRO A 143 -11.64 -2.72 -2.11
N LEU A 144 -10.62 -1.88 -2.27
CA LEU A 144 -10.29 -0.80 -1.35
C LEU A 144 -11.01 0.49 -1.79
N ARG A 145 -11.45 1.31 -0.84
CA ARG A 145 -12.05 2.63 -1.15
C ARG A 145 -10.97 3.71 -1.26
N GLY A 146 -10.09 3.58 -2.25
CA GLY A 146 -8.97 4.48 -2.45
C GLY A 146 -7.88 4.32 -1.39
N LYS A 147 -7.22 5.40 -1.00
CA LYS A 147 -6.11 5.39 -0.06
C LYS A 147 -6.58 5.02 1.34
N ILE A 148 -6.07 3.92 1.87
CA ILE A 148 -6.35 3.49 3.24
C ILE A 148 -5.70 4.44 4.26
N LEU A 149 -6.12 4.34 5.52
CA LEU A 149 -5.55 5.13 6.61
C LEU A 149 -4.05 4.88 6.74
N ASN A 150 -3.25 5.95 6.76
CA ASN A 150 -1.84 5.86 7.10
C ASN A 150 -1.68 5.58 8.59
N ILE A 151 -1.44 4.33 8.95
CA ILE A 151 -1.35 3.90 10.35
C ILE A 151 -0.06 4.34 11.05
N GLU A 152 0.97 4.75 10.30
CA GLU A 152 2.19 5.31 10.90
C GLU A 152 1.91 6.66 11.59
N LYS A 153 0.96 7.45 11.04
CA LYS A 153 0.54 8.75 11.59
C LYS A 153 -0.69 8.67 12.48
N ALA A 154 -1.52 7.65 12.28
CA ALA A 154 -2.78 7.56 12.96
C ALA A 154 -2.60 7.10 14.41
N GLN A 155 -3.31 7.74 15.32
CA GLN A 155 -3.44 7.26 16.68
C GLN A 155 -4.12 5.89 16.71
N GLU A 156 -3.74 5.03 17.62
CA GLU A 156 -4.18 3.63 17.65
C GLU A 156 -5.70 3.48 17.72
N HIS A 157 -6.39 4.31 18.50
CA HIS A 157 -7.84 4.27 18.56
C HIS A 157 -8.51 4.56 17.21
N ARG A 158 -8.01 5.55 16.44
CA ARG A 158 -8.53 5.88 15.11
C ARG A 158 -8.32 4.74 14.10
N MET A 159 -7.22 4.01 14.22
CA MET A 159 -6.99 2.82 13.42
C MET A 159 -8.10 1.78 13.67
N TRP A 160 -8.43 1.54 14.95
CA TRP A 160 -9.47 0.57 15.31
C TRP A 160 -10.91 1.04 15.03
N GLU A 161 -11.12 2.35 14.86
CA GLU A 161 -12.41 2.89 14.40
C GLU A 161 -12.57 2.83 12.89
N ASN A 162 -11.48 2.74 12.12
CA ASN A 162 -11.50 2.76 10.67
C ASN A 162 -12.12 1.47 10.09
N GLU A 163 -13.17 1.63 9.29
CA GLU A 163 -13.93 0.52 8.72
C GLU A 163 -13.11 -0.31 7.71
N GLU A 164 -12.23 0.31 6.91
CA GLU A 164 -11.38 -0.45 5.97
C GLU A 164 -10.39 -1.35 6.71
N ILE A 165 -9.78 -0.83 7.79
CA ILE A 165 -8.87 -1.62 8.63
C ILE A 165 -9.62 -2.79 9.29
N LYS A 166 -10.81 -2.55 9.88
CA LYS A 166 -11.64 -3.62 10.46
C LYS A 166 -12.00 -4.68 9.42
N ASN A 167 -12.38 -4.21 8.23
CA ASN A 167 -12.73 -5.09 7.12
C ASN A 167 -11.56 -5.96 6.67
N MET A 168 -10.34 -5.43 6.68
CA MET A 168 -9.13 -6.20 6.35
C MET A 168 -8.86 -7.30 7.38
N PHE A 169 -8.91 -6.99 8.69
CA PHE A 169 -8.81 -8.00 9.75
C PHE A 169 -9.87 -9.08 9.62
N THR A 170 -11.12 -8.67 9.40
CA THR A 170 -12.26 -9.59 9.27
C THR A 170 -12.15 -10.46 8.00
N ALA A 171 -11.76 -9.86 6.87
CA ALA A 171 -11.58 -10.60 5.61
C ALA A 171 -10.48 -11.66 5.73
N LEU A 172 -9.36 -11.29 6.33
CA LEU A 172 -8.22 -12.19 6.53
C LEU A 172 -8.50 -13.27 7.58
N GLY A 173 -9.44 -13.02 8.51
CA GLY A 173 -9.75 -13.94 9.62
C GLY A 173 -8.71 -13.92 10.72
N VAL A 174 -7.89 -12.86 10.82
CA VAL A 174 -6.85 -12.71 11.84
C VAL A 174 -7.30 -11.78 12.96
N THR A 175 -6.75 -11.99 14.15
CA THR A 175 -6.99 -11.18 15.35
C THR A 175 -5.67 -10.86 16.03
N ILE A 176 -5.63 -9.80 16.82
CA ILE A 176 -4.47 -9.48 17.66
C ILE A 176 -4.68 -10.10 19.04
N GLY A 177 -3.67 -10.77 19.54
CA GLY A 177 -3.63 -11.47 20.82
C GLY A 177 -3.67 -12.98 20.65
N THR A 178 -2.65 -13.64 21.18
CA THR A 178 -2.56 -15.09 21.38
C THR A 178 -2.62 -15.39 22.87
N GLU A 179 -2.66 -16.65 23.27
CA GLU A 179 -2.58 -17.05 24.68
C GLU A 179 -1.22 -16.65 25.31
N GLU A 180 -0.16 -16.68 24.51
CA GLU A 180 1.22 -16.40 24.96
C GLU A 180 1.56 -14.90 24.90
N ASP A 181 1.09 -14.18 23.87
CA ASP A 181 1.36 -12.75 23.67
C ASP A 181 0.10 -12.00 23.23
N SER A 182 -0.36 -11.08 24.06
CA SER A 182 -1.53 -10.23 23.78
C SER A 182 -1.34 -9.27 22.60
N LYS A 183 -0.12 -9.10 22.10
CA LYS A 183 0.20 -8.23 20.95
C LYS A 183 0.48 -9.01 19.66
N ALA A 184 0.77 -10.31 19.76
CA ALA A 184 1.05 -11.14 18.59
C ALA A 184 -0.18 -11.33 17.72
N LEU A 185 0.02 -11.51 16.42
CA LEU A 185 -1.03 -11.79 15.48
C LEU A 185 -1.45 -13.27 15.57
N ASN A 186 -2.73 -13.52 15.81
CA ASN A 186 -3.27 -14.86 15.78
C ASN A 186 -3.61 -15.28 14.35
N LEU A 187 -2.86 -16.26 13.83
CA LEU A 187 -2.99 -16.79 12.47
C LEU A 187 -3.82 -18.08 12.38
N GLU A 188 -4.35 -18.62 13.49
CA GLU A 188 -5.09 -19.89 13.50
C GLU A 188 -6.28 -19.87 12.53
N LYS A 189 -6.95 -18.72 12.43
CA LYS A 189 -8.13 -18.52 11.58
C LYS A 189 -7.83 -17.79 10.28
N LEU A 190 -6.55 -17.66 9.91
CA LEU A 190 -6.16 -17.07 8.63
C LEU A 190 -6.82 -17.86 7.49
N ARG A 191 -7.50 -17.14 6.60
CA ARG A 191 -8.38 -17.73 5.59
C ARG A 191 -7.70 -17.96 4.25
N TYR A 192 -6.61 -17.27 3.97
CA TYR A 192 -5.92 -17.27 2.67
C TYR A 192 -4.43 -17.51 2.84
N ASP A 193 -3.86 -18.35 1.98
CA ASP A 193 -2.41 -18.57 1.94
C ASP A 193 -1.68 -17.39 1.30
N LYS A 194 -2.25 -16.80 0.23
CA LYS A 194 -1.66 -15.64 -0.43
C LYS A 194 -2.54 -14.40 -0.27
N ILE A 195 -1.90 -13.32 0.14
CA ILE A 195 -2.47 -11.99 0.30
C ILE A 195 -1.80 -11.11 -0.76
N ILE A 196 -2.54 -10.72 -1.78
CA ILE A 196 -1.99 -10.10 -2.99
C ILE A 196 -2.47 -8.66 -3.07
N ILE A 197 -1.54 -7.71 -3.06
CA ILE A 197 -1.80 -6.29 -3.30
C ILE A 197 -1.79 -6.07 -4.80
N MET A 198 -2.90 -5.59 -5.36
CA MET A 198 -3.09 -5.35 -6.78
C MET A 198 -3.59 -3.92 -6.99
N THR A 199 -2.67 -3.01 -7.33
CA THR A 199 -2.91 -1.57 -7.53
C THR A 199 -2.53 -1.16 -8.93
N ASP A 200 -3.01 0.00 -9.35
CA ASP A 200 -2.69 0.61 -10.64
C ASP A 200 -1.18 0.90 -10.76
N ALA A 201 -0.67 0.93 -11.99
CA ALA A 201 0.74 1.18 -12.29
C ALA A 201 1.08 2.68 -12.31
N ASP A 202 0.44 3.47 -11.49
CA ASP A 202 0.62 4.91 -11.38
C ASP A 202 1.13 5.33 -9.98
N VAL A 203 1.25 6.64 -9.76
CA VAL A 203 1.74 7.19 -8.48
C VAL A 203 0.76 6.97 -7.33
N ASP A 204 -0.54 6.95 -7.61
CA ASP A 204 -1.58 6.74 -6.61
C ASP A 204 -1.63 5.27 -6.18
N GLY A 205 -1.57 4.34 -7.15
CA GLY A 205 -1.47 2.91 -6.88
C GLY A 205 -0.20 2.54 -6.11
N SER A 206 0.94 3.16 -6.44
CA SER A 206 2.18 3.00 -5.68
C SER A 206 2.05 3.50 -4.24
N HIS A 207 1.31 4.60 -4.01
CA HIS A 207 1.03 5.11 -2.67
C HIS A 207 0.10 4.16 -1.90
N ILE A 208 -0.95 3.63 -2.52
CA ILE A 208 -1.86 2.65 -1.89
C ILE A 208 -1.08 1.38 -1.50
N ALA A 209 -0.24 0.86 -2.40
CA ALA A 209 0.63 -0.28 -2.10
C ALA A 209 1.55 0.01 -0.90
N THR A 210 2.13 1.21 -0.81
CA THR A 210 2.97 1.62 0.32
C THR A 210 2.17 1.72 1.63
N LEU A 211 0.95 2.26 1.61
CA LEU A 211 0.06 2.29 2.77
C LEU A 211 -0.29 0.87 3.24
N MET A 212 -0.59 -0.04 2.31
CA MET A 212 -0.84 -1.44 2.60
C MET A 212 0.37 -2.13 3.22
N LEU A 213 1.57 -1.92 2.65
CA LEU A 213 2.81 -2.47 3.21
C LEU A 213 3.10 -1.91 4.60
N THR A 214 2.86 -0.61 4.83
CA THR A 214 2.97 0.01 6.16
C THR A 214 2.02 -0.67 7.16
N PHE A 215 0.78 -0.92 6.74
CA PHE A 215 -0.20 -1.61 7.56
C PHE A 215 0.22 -3.04 7.90
N PHE A 216 0.64 -3.85 6.91
CA PHE A 216 1.12 -5.20 7.15
C PHE A 216 2.36 -5.21 8.02
N PHE A 217 3.33 -4.33 7.77
CA PHE A 217 4.55 -4.27 8.55
C PHE A 217 4.29 -3.89 10.03
N ARG A 218 3.38 -2.94 10.28
CA ARG A 218 3.11 -2.44 11.63
C ARG A 218 2.17 -3.31 12.45
N LYS A 219 1.22 -4.00 11.81
CA LYS A 219 0.11 -4.68 12.50
C LYS A 219 -0.03 -6.15 12.19
N MET A 220 0.62 -6.64 11.16
CA MET A 220 0.54 -8.03 10.69
C MET A 220 1.89 -8.52 10.14
N LYS A 221 2.97 -8.19 10.87
CA LYS A 221 4.35 -8.48 10.44
C LYS A 221 4.57 -9.98 10.21
N GLU A 222 3.94 -10.81 11.02
CA GLU A 222 3.98 -12.26 10.93
C GLU A 222 3.47 -12.78 9.58
N LEU A 223 2.53 -12.09 8.91
CA LEU A 223 2.09 -12.47 7.56
C LEU A 223 3.20 -12.27 6.52
N ILE A 224 4.04 -11.26 6.70
CA ILE A 224 5.20 -11.04 5.82
C ILE A 224 6.29 -12.07 6.12
N GLU A 225 6.61 -12.28 7.39
CA GLU A 225 7.65 -13.21 7.85
C GLU A 225 7.33 -14.66 7.45
N ASN A 226 6.06 -15.06 7.51
CA ASN A 226 5.58 -16.36 7.03
C ASN A 226 5.40 -16.42 5.51
N GLY A 227 5.61 -15.31 4.80
CA GLY A 227 5.65 -15.28 3.33
C GLY A 227 4.29 -15.31 2.66
N HIS A 228 3.25 -14.79 3.31
CA HIS A 228 1.90 -14.72 2.77
C HIS A 228 1.63 -13.49 1.91
N VAL A 229 2.45 -12.42 1.99
CA VAL A 229 2.19 -11.13 1.34
C VAL A 229 2.90 -11.01 0.00
N TYR A 230 2.16 -10.62 -1.03
CA TYR A 230 2.64 -10.47 -2.40
C TYR A 230 2.14 -9.17 -3.03
N ILE A 231 2.86 -8.70 -4.05
CA ILE A 231 2.45 -7.60 -4.92
C ILE A 231 2.28 -8.16 -6.33
N ALA A 232 1.10 -7.96 -6.92
CA ALA A 232 0.84 -8.30 -8.31
C ALA A 232 1.58 -7.33 -9.24
N THR A 233 2.07 -7.84 -10.37
CA THR A 233 2.78 -7.04 -11.38
C THR A 233 2.04 -7.18 -12.72
N PRO A 234 1.02 -6.35 -12.98
CA PRO A 234 0.32 -6.34 -14.26
C PRO A 234 1.26 -5.84 -15.36
N PRO A 235 1.00 -6.18 -16.64
CA PRO A 235 1.74 -5.65 -17.77
C PRO A 235 1.47 -4.15 -17.93
N LEU A 236 2.47 -3.42 -18.43
CA LEU A 236 2.36 -1.99 -18.74
C LEU A 236 1.86 -1.73 -20.15
N PHE A 237 2.09 -2.66 -21.08
CA PHE A 237 1.74 -2.48 -22.47
C PHE A 237 1.09 -3.73 -23.08
N LEU A 238 0.17 -3.49 -24.02
CA LEU A 238 -0.31 -4.48 -24.98
C LEU A 238 0.17 -4.06 -26.37
N VAL A 239 0.87 -4.97 -27.03
CA VAL A 239 1.31 -4.83 -28.43
C VAL A 239 0.44 -5.73 -29.30
N LYS A 240 -0.28 -5.14 -30.25
CA LYS A 240 -1.27 -5.84 -31.07
C LYS A 240 -1.02 -5.65 -32.55
N LYS A 241 -1.11 -6.77 -33.33
CA LYS A 241 -1.11 -6.74 -34.79
C LYS A 241 -2.13 -7.76 -35.33
N GLY A 242 -3.22 -7.27 -35.88
CA GLY A 242 -4.34 -8.11 -36.28
C GLY A 242 -4.92 -8.86 -35.09
N GLN A 243 -4.82 -10.19 -35.10
CA GLN A 243 -5.28 -11.05 -34.00
C GLN A 243 -4.17 -11.45 -33.03
N GLN A 244 -2.92 -11.07 -33.31
CA GLN A 244 -1.81 -11.36 -32.39
C GLN A 244 -1.75 -10.29 -31.31
N GLU A 245 -1.75 -10.72 -30.05
CA GLU A 245 -1.63 -9.87 -28.87
C GLU A 245 -0.44 -10.35 -28.04
N ARG A 246 0.40 -9.41 -27.59
CA ARG A 246 1.53 -9.70 -26.69
C ARG A 246 1.59 -8.64 -25.60
N TYR A 247 1.71 -9.11 -24.36
CA TYR A 247 1.84 -8.23 -23.18
C TYR A 247 3.31 -7.98 -22.86
N CYS A 248 3.60 -6.77 -22.41
CA CYS A 248 4.95 -6.34 -22.04
C CYS A 248 4.93 -5.65 -20.68
N TRP A 249 5.91 -5.97 -19.86
CA TRP A 249 6.09 -5.41 -18.52
C TRP A 249 7.10 -4.26 -18.49
N THR A 250 7.85 -4.08 -19.57
CA THR A 250 8.88 -3.06 -19.70
C THR A 250 8.83 -2.39 -21.05
N GLU A 251 9.35 -1.16 -21.14
CA GLU A 251 9.47 -0.44 -22.42
C GLU A 251 10.37 -1.18 -23.42
N LYS A 252 11.44 -1.80 -22.93
CA LYS A 252 12.35 -2.57 -23.78
C LYS A 252 11.65 -3.78 -24.41
N GLU A 253 10.87 -4.54 -23.63
CA GLU A 253 10.08 -5.66 -24.18
C GLU A 253 9.08 -5.15 -25.22
N ARG A 254 8.41 -3.99 -24.96
CA ARG A 254 7.53 -3.34 -25.94
C ARG A 254 8.29 -3.05 -27.24
N ASP A 255 9.47 -2.45 -27.16
CA ASP A 255 10.24 -2.03 -28.33
C ASP A 255 10.77 -3.24 -29.11
N GLU A 256 11.28 -4.26 -28.43
CA GLU A 256 11.70 -5.52 -29.01
C GLU A 256 10.55 -6.23 -29.74
N ILE A 257 9.39 -6.36 -29.09
CA ILE A 257 8.21 -7.00 -29.67
C ILE A 257 7.66 -6.18 -30.84
N THR A 258 7.65 -4.84 -30.71
CA THR A 258 7.21 -3.94 -31.79
C THR A 258 8.11 -4.10 -33.03
N ALA A 259 9.42 -4.19 -32.83
CA ALA A 259 10.38 -4.42 -33.92
C ALA A 259 10.19 -5.80 -34.58
N GLU A 260 9.97 -6.85 -33.77
CA GLU A 260 9.72 -8.21 -34.23
C GLU A 260 8.43 -8.30 -35.08
N MET A 261 7.34 -7.69 -34.62
CA MET A 261 6.04 -7.71 -35.29
C MET A 261 6.01 -6.80 -36.54
N GLY A 262 6.90 -5.82 -36.64
CA GLY A 262 7.10 -4.96 -37.84
C GLY A 262 5.99 -3.92 -38.02
N LYS A 263 5.77 -3.49 -39.26
CA LYS A 263 4.82 -2.39 -39.59
C LYS A 263 3.35 -2.75 -39.28
N GLY A 264 2.57 -1.75 -38.85
CA GLY A 264 1.13 -1.89 -38.58
C GLY A 264 0.80 -2.42 -37.17
N VAL A 265 1.73 -2.31 -36.26
CA VAL A 265 1.55 -2.64 -34.84
C VAL A 265 0.84 -1.50 -34.13
N HIS A 266 -0.14 -1.83 -33.29
CA HIS A 266 -0.77 -0.92 -32.35
C HIS A 266 -0.25 -1.22 -30.95
N VAL A 267 0.22 -0.18 -30.23
CA VAL A 267 0.69 -0.27 -28.86
C VAL A 267 -0.31 0.45 -27.96
N GLN A 268 -0.86 -0.25 -26.99
CA GLN A 268 -1.70 0.31 -25.93
C GLN A 268 -0.89 0.30 -24.63
N ARG A 269 -0.83 1.44 -23.93
CA ARG A 269 -0.29 1.54 -22.57
C ARG A 269 -1.43 1.44 -21.58
N TYR A 270 -1.31 0.57 -20.60
CA TYR A 270 -2.20 0.49 -19.46
C TYR A 270 -1.76 1.45 -18.36
N LYS A 271 -2.62 2.38 -17.96
CA LYS A 271 -2.40 3.29 -16.83
C LYS A 271 -3.02 2.75 -15.55
N GLY A 272 -4.08 1.95 -15.68
CA GLY A 272 -4.77 1.35 -14.56
C GLY A 272 -5.40 0.00 -14.92
N LEU A 273 -5.66 -0.80 -13.89
CA LEU A 273 -6.29 -2.13 -13.98
C LEU A 273 -7.70 -2.07 -14.58
N GLY A 274 -8.38 -0.93 -14.40
CA GLY A 274 -9.71 -0.68 -14.97
C GLY A 274 -9.74 -0.58 -16.50
N GLU A 275 -8.59 -0.40 -17.16
CA GLU A 275 -8.46 -0.39 -18.62
C GLU A 275 -8.38 -1.80 -19.22
N MET A 276 -8.13 -2.81 -18.41
CA MET A 276 -8.15 -4.21 -18.81
C MET A 276 -9.56 -4.76 -18.73
N ASN A 277 -9.95 -5.61 -19.68
CA ASN A 277 -11.12 -6.44 -19.51
C ASN A 277 -10.81 -7.63 -18.57
N SER A 278 -11.85 -8.34 -18.14
CA SER A 278 -11.71 -9.42 -17.15
C SER A 278 -10.84 -10.58 -17.63
N HIS A 279 -10.84 -10.88 -18.94
CA HIS A 279 -10.01 -11.92 -19.54
C HIS A 279 -8.53 -11.51 -19.56
N GLN A 280 -8.25 -10.27 -19.96
CA GLN A 280 -6.88 -9.74 -19.94
C GLN A 280 -6.30 -9.71 -18.53
N LEU A 281 -7.10 -9.26 -17.55
CA LEU A 281 -6.67 -9.23 -16.15
C LEU A 281 -6.43 -10.64 -15.59
N TRP A 282 -7.26 -11.61 -15.98
CA TRP A 282 -7.04 -13.01 -15.64
C TRP A 282 -5.73 -13.53 -16.22
N GLU A 283 -5.56 -13.47 -17.53
CA GLU A 283 -4.40 -14.06 -18.22
C GLU A 283 -3.07 -13.47 -17.77
N THR A 284 -3.02 -12.19 -17.45
CA THR A 284 -1.76 -11.50 -17.19
C THR A 284 -1.41 -11.35 -15.72
N THR A 285 -2.43 -11.31 -14.84
CA THR A 285 -2.23 -10.84 -13.46
C THR A 285 -2.81 -11.79 -12.42
N MET A 286 -3.86 -12.54 -12.74
CA MET A 286 -4.56 -13.35 -11.73
C MET A 286 -4.37 -14.85 -11.92
N ASN A 287 -4.17 -15.35 -13.13
CA ASN A 287 -3.96 -16.76 -13.41
C ASN A 287 -2.64 -17.23 -12.79
N PRO A 288 -2.66 -18.24 -11.90
CA PRO A 288 -1.46 -18.77 -11.25
C PRO A 288 -0.34 -19.20 -12.19
N ASP A 289 -0.69 -19.67 -13.41
CA ASP A 289 0.27 -20.22 -14.37
C ASP A 289 1.05 -19.14 -15.14
N THR A 290 0.47 -17.93 -15.28
CA THR A 290 1.02 -16.89 -16.16
C THR A 290 1.35 -15.57 -15.44
N ARG A 291 0.78 -15.33 -14.28
CA ARG A 291 0.96 -14.09 -13.53
C ARG A 291 2.35 -13.93 -12.94
N ILE A 292 2.75 -12.67 -12.74
CA ILE A 292 3.97 -12.31 -12.03
C ILE A 292 3.61 -11.75 -10.65
N LEU A 293 4.01 -12.46 -9.59
CA LEU A 293 3.88 -12.00 -8.21
C LEU A 293 5.27 -11.72 -7.62
N ARG A 294 5.40 -10.60 -6.94
CA ARG A 294 6.59 -10.28 -6.12
C ARG A 294 6.29 -10.58 -4.67
N LYS A 295 7.00 -11.53 -4.09
CA LYS A 295 6.90 -11.84 -2.66
C LYS A 295 7.49 -10.68 -1.85
N VAL A 296 6.77 -10.25 -0.81
CA VAL A 296 7.26 -9.26 0.15
C VAL A 296 8.06 -9.99 1.22
N THR A 297 9.28 -9.52 1.49
CA THR A 297 10.19 -10.06 2.51
C THR A 297 10.73 -8.93 3.38
N ILE A 298 11.08 -9.24 4.62
CA ILE A 298 11.77 -8.34 5.53
C ILE A 298 13.18 -8.90 5.74
N ASP A 299 14.15 -8.31 5.05
CA ASP A 299 15.56 -8.75 5.18
C ASP A 299 16.21 -8.15 6.43
N ASN A 300 15.87 -6.90 6.78
CA ASN A 300 16.30 -6.21 7.99
C ASN A 300 15.15 -5.42 8.62
N ALA A 301 14.64 -5.88 9.75
CA ALA A 301 13.48 -5.27 10.40
C ALA A 301 13.77 -3.85 10.94
N ALA A 302 14.98 -3.57 11.42
CA ALA A 302 15.34 -2.25 11.93
C ALA A 302 15.43 -1.21 10.80
N GLU A 303 15.98 -1.61 9.65
CA GLU A 303 16.04 -0.73 8.48
C GLU A 303 14.65 -0.50 7.89
N ALA A 304 13.81 -1.54 7.81
CA ALA A 304 12.41 -1.40 7.39
C ALA A 304 11.64 -0.43 8.29
N ASP A 305 11.80 -0.56 9.61
CA ASP A 305 11.20 0.32 10.60
C ASP A 305 11.61 1.78 10.37
N ARG A 306 12.91 2.04 10.22
CA ARG A 306 13.44 3.38 9.93
C ARG A 306 12.87 3.96 8.64
N VAL A 307 12.79 3.16 7.59
CA VAL A 307 12.28 3.61 6.28
C VAL A 307 10.77 3.93 6.36
N PHE A 308 9.97 3.07 7.00
CA PHE A 308 8.54 3.35 7.17
C PHE A 308 8.30 4.59 8.04
N SER A 309 9.02 4.74 9.14
CA SER A 309 8.92 5.94 10.00
C SER A 309 9.32 7.22 9.24
N MET A 310 10.39 7.17 8.45
CA MET A 310 10.85 8.32 7.67
C MET A 310 9.87 8.69 6.54
N LEU A 311 9.41 7.70 5.75
CA LEU A 311 8.58 7.97 4.58
C LEU A 311 7.11 8.22 4.95
N MET A 312 6.59 7.50 5.92
CA MET A 312 5.18 7.50 6.28
C MET A 312 4.87 8.21 7.60
N GLY A 313 5.87 8.56 8.39
CA GLY A 313 5.75 9.26 9.66
C GLY A 313 5.39 10.74 9.53
N ASP A 314 5.30 11.45 10.66
CA ASP A 314 4.90 12.86 10.71
C ASP A 314 6.02 13.84 10.35
N GLU A 315 7.27 13.45 10.53
CA GLU A 315 8.42 14.31 10.27
C GLU A 315 8.61 14.57 8.77
N VAL A 316 8.59 15.85 8.39
CA VAL A 316 8.73 16.27 6.99
C VAL A 316 10.20 16.40 6.56
N PRO A 317 11.11 16.96 7.37
CA PRO A 317 12.49 17.22 6.92
C PRO A 317 13.24 15.96 6.46
N PRO A 318 13.27 14.84 7.20
CA PRO A 318 13.97 13.63 6.76
C PRO A 318 13.40 13.04 5.47
N ARG A 319 12.08 13.11 5.31
CA ARG A 319 11.40 12.65 4.08
C ARG A 319 11.76 13.51 2.89
N ARG A 320 11.81 14.85 3.06
CA ARG A 320 12.20 15.79 2.01
C ARG A 320 13.63 15.51 1.55
N GLU A 321 14.57 15.40 2.50
CA GLU A 321 15.98 15.09 2.20
C GLU A 321 16.11 13.77 1.44
N PHE A 322 15.39 12.74 1.86
CA PHE A 322 15.36 11.45 1.17
C PHE A 322 14.86 11.60 -0.27
N ILE A 323 13.75 12.32 -0.49
CA ILE A 323 13.16 12.54 -1.82
C ILE A 323 14.15 13.34 -2.71
N GLU A 324 14.74 14.42 -2.20
CA GLU A 324 15.71 15.24 -2.94
C GLU A 324 16.94 14.42 -3.34
N LYS A 325 17.48 13.61 -2.42
CA LYS A 325 18.62 12.74 -2.67
C LYS A 325 18.36 11.67 -3.71
N HIS A 326 17.13 11.14 -3.78
CA HIS A 326 16.77 9.99 -4.62
C HIS A 326 15.87 10.38 -5.81
N ALA A 327 15.61 11.67 -6.03
CA ALA A 327 14.72 12.16 -7.09
C ALA A 327 15.15 11.72 -8.50
N HIS A 328 16.46 11.54 -8.72
CA HIS A 328 17.02 11.07 -9.99
C HIS A 328 16.68 9.61 -10.33
N TYR A 329 16.20 8.83 -9.35
CA TYR A 329 15.71 7.47 -9.56
C TYR A 329 14.19 7.41 -9.80
N ALA A 330 13.48 8.52 -9.65
CA ALA A 330 12.04 8.54 -9.80
C ALA A 330 11.65 8.55 -11.30
N ASN A 331 10.90 7.55 -11.72
CA ASN A 331 10.22 7.56 -13.02
C ASN A 331 8.90 8.32 -12.85
N ILE A 332 8.83 9.54 -13.35
CA ILE A 332 7.63 10.35 -13.26
C ILE A 332 7.01 10.35 -14.64
N ASP A 333 5.82 9.76 -14.74
CA ASP A 333 4.95 9.95 -15.87
C ASP A 333 4.40 11.37 -15.80
N ALA A 334 4.93 12.26 -16.64
CA ALA A 334 4.44 13.62 -16.80
C ALA A 334 3.37 13.69 -17.88
#